data_72fc50aeda9c3203dd9b38f489ca5fd3
#
_entry.id   72fc50aeda9c3203dd9b38f489ca5fd3
#
_cell.length_a   1.000
_cell.length_b   1.000
_cell.length_c   1.000
_cell.angle_alpha   90.00
_cell.angle_beta   90.00
_cell.angle_gamma   90.00
#
_symmetry.space_group_name_H-M   'P 1'
#
loop_
_entity.id
_entity.type
_entity.pdbx_description
1 polymer ?
#
loop_
_entity_poly.entity_id
_entity_poly.type
_entity_poly.pdbx_seq_one_letter_code
_entity_poly.pdbx_strand_id
1 'polypeptide(L)'
;MEYFARHLENEIREGFSVAKAILLVGARQVGKTTLLKHLFPGVKLVTFDPVMDVMGARSDPDLFLETLGTPAILDEVQYAPELFPALKRRLDAGDGKGRYLLSGSQNPLLLKRVSESLAGRILVYELEACSVAESLGLAGGGAKPWLVRFLEGGGSWENAMPERPRPGRGLMETLWRGALPEETTLPLRFVKRHAASYVRTYLERDVRVAGGVGDLEAFSRFLALAAALSAQEINHSQFGREIGVSPATADRWLGLLKATFQWHELPPWKGNAIKRISGKPKGIFADTGIQTHLLRISSPEALLASPLRGAVFETFVAGEIRRQLYPFADAVGHWHWRTNGGAEIDNVLERDGVLHPFEAKCKDHIDAYDLRGIKAFRETYGDAAGDGAIVYAGSETYRLDRRTLAIPWNAL
;
A
#
# COMPACT_ATOMS: atom_id res chain seq x y z
N MET A 1 16.87 -15.76 0.28
CA MET A 1 15.77 -14.99 0.88
C MET A 1 14.57 -15.91 0.94
N GLU A 2 13.96 -16.07 2.08
CA GLU A 2 12.75 -16.86 2.25
C GLU A 2 11.59 -16.16 1.51
N TYR A 3 10.75 -16.91 0.81
CA TYR A 3 9.61 -16.38 0.10
C TYR A 3 8.44 -16.19 1.07
N PHE A 4 7.86 -15.01 1.06
CA PHE A 4 6.62 -14.74 1.77
C PHE A 4 5.43 -14.95 0.84
N ALA A 5 4.56 -15.90 1.17
CA ALA A 5 3.31 -16.06 0.45
C ALA A 5 2.46 -14.77 0.52
N ARG A 6 1.86 -14.37 -0.60
CA ARG A 6 1.17 -13.10 -0.73
C ARG A 6 -0.33 -13.32 -0.93
N HIS A 7 -1.14 -12.47 -0.34
CA HIS A 7 -2.59 -12.50 -0.54
C HIS A 7 -2.99 -12.40 -2.02
N LEU A 8 -2.17 -11.73 -2.82
CA LEU A 8 -2.40 -11.47 -4.25
C LEU A 8 -2.12 -12.69 -5.16
N GLU A 9 -1.57 -13.80 -4.66
CA GLU A 9 -1.12 -14.92 -5.49
C GLU A 9 -2.23 -15.51 -6.37
N ASN A 10 -3.37 -15.81 -5.79
CA ASN A 10 -4.49 -16.42 -6.53
C ASN A 10 -5.09 -15.45 -7.54
N GLU A 11 -5.28 -14.18 -7.15
CA GLU A 11 -5.78 -13.15 -8.06
C GLU A 11 -4.88 -13.00 -9.29
N ILE A 12 -3.56 -13.07 -9.11
CA ILE A 12 -2.61 -13.03 -10.23
C ILE A 12 -2.73 -14.29 -11.10
N ARG A 13 -2.82 -15.50 -10.51
CA ARG A 13 -2.96 -16.76 -11.26
C ARG A 13 -4.26 -16.78 -12.07
N GLU A 14 -5.37 -16.44 -11.43
CA GLU A 14 -6.68 -16.39 -12.06
C GLU A 14 -6.73 -15.31 -13.14
N GLY A 15 -6.27 -14.09 -12.82
CA GLY A 15 -6.19 -13.00 -13.78
C GLY A 15 -5.34 -13.34 -15.00
N PHE A 16 -4.22 -14.04 -14.83
CA PHE A 16 -3.37 -14.48 -15.94
C PHE A 16 -4.07 -15.52 -16.83
N SER A 17 -4.94 -16.35 -16.26
CA SER A 17 -5.72 -17.32 -17.02
C SER A 17 -6.83 -16.70 -17.88
N VAL A 18 -7.31 -15.51 -17.53
CA VAL A 18 -8.44 -14.84 -18.20
C VAL A 18 -8.03 -13.61 -19.04
N ALA A 19 -6.93 -12.95 -18.70
CA ALA A 19 -6.40 -11.79 -19.44
C ALA A 19 -5.30 -12.20 -20.42
N LYS A 20 -5.07 -11.38 -21.44
CA LYS A 20 -3.96 -11.57 -22.40
C LYS A 20 -2.61 -11.24 -21.75
N ALA A 21 -2.57 -10.28 -20.85
CA ALA A 21 -1.40 -9.91 -20.07
C ALA A 21 -1.78 -9.33 -18.70
N ILE A 22 -0.82 -9.33 -17.79
CA ILE A 22 -0.92 -8.69 -16.48
C ILE A 22 0.20 -7.67 -16.33
N LEU A 23 -0.08 -6.56 -15.64
CA LEU A 23 0.92 -5.63 -15.13
C LEU A 23 0.89 -5.61 -13.61
N LEU A 24 2.01 -5.96 -12.98
CA LEU A 24 2.22 -5.88 -11.54
C LEU A 24 3.04 -4.63 -11.21
N VAL A 25 2.42 -3.62 -10.61
CA VAL A 25 3.08 -2.40 -10.14
C VAL A 25 3.28 -2.41 -8.63
N GLY A 26 4.02 -1.45 -8.11
CA GLY A 26 4.24 -1.28 -6.65
C GLY A 26 5.61 -0.71 -6.35
N ALA A 27 5.84 -0.32 -5.10
CA ALA A 27 7.10 0.25 -4.64
C ALA A 27 8.31 -0.66 -4.95
N ARG A 28 9.50 -0.10 -4.86
CA ARG A 28 10.74 -0.91 -4.92
C ARG A 28 10.79 -1.88 -3.74
N GLN A 29 11.43 -3.03 -3.95
CA GLN A 29 11.73 -4.03 -2.91
C GLN A 29 10.50 -4.66 -2.22
N VAL A 30 9.27 -4.46 -2.74
CA VAL A 30 8.07 -5.15 -2.24
C VAL A 30 7.95 -6.62 -2.70
N GLY A 31 8.85 -7.07 -3.59
CA GLY A 31 8.92 -8.49 -4.01
C GLY A 31 8.22 -8.81 -5.34
N LYS A 32 7.94 -7.85 -6.22
CA LYS A 32 7.25 -8.08 -7.52
C LYS A 32 7.87 -9.19 -8.35
N THR A 33 9.16 -9.08 -8.67
CA THR A 33 9.89 -10.06 -9.46
C THR A 33 9.94 -11.43 -8.78
N THR A 34 10.11 -11.44 -7.45
CA THR A 34 10.13 -12.67 -6.63
C THR A 34 8.78 -13.38 -6.70
N LEU A 35 7.68 -12.62 -6.56
CA LEU A 35 6.32 -13.15 -6.65
C LEU A 35 6.06 -13.77 -8.03
N LEU A 36 6.35 -13.05 -9.12
CA LEU A 36 6.13 -13.57 -10.48
C LEU A 36 6.96 -14.83 -10.76
N LYS A 37 8.22 -14.87 -10.33
CA LYS A 37 9.07 -16.07 -10.43
C LYS A 37 8.52 -17.26 -9.66
N HIS A 38 7.99 -17.00 -8.47
CA HIS A 38 7.40 -18.03 -7.62
C HIS A 38 6.10 -18.60 -8.23
N LEU A 39 5.24 -17.71 -8.73
CA LEU A 39 3.94 -18.12 -9.30
C LEU A 39 4.07 -18.85 -10.64
N PHE A 40 5.07 -18.48 -11.44
CA PHE A 40 5.26 -18.98 -12.81
C PHE A 40 6.68 -19.54 -12.99
N PRO A 41 7.01 -20.64 -12.31
CA PRO A 41 8.31 -21.27 -12.43
C PRO A 41 8.51 -21.79 -13.86
N GLY A 42 9.71 -21.57 -14.41
CA GLY A 42 10.06 -21.98 -15.77
C GLY A 42 9.64 -21.00 -16.87
N VAL A 43 8.84 -19.97 -16.56
CA VAL A 43 8.56 -18.90 -17.52
C VAL A 43 9.81 -18.02 -17.69
N LYS A 44 10.18 -17.74 -18.95
CA LYS A 44 11.35 -16.94 -19.29
C LYS A 44 11.19 -15.50 -18.74
N LEU A 45 12.20 -15.05 -17.98
CA LEU A 45 12.24 -13.71 -17.41
C LEU A 45 13.28 -12.87 -18.15
N VAL A 46 12.90 -11.66 -18.53
CA VAL A 46 13.79 -10.61 -19.01
C VAL A 46 13.62 -9.38 -18.11
N THR A 47 14.72 -8.92 -17.49
CA THR A 47 14.75 -7.69 -16.69
C THR A 47 15.41 -6.59 -17.52
N PHE A 48 14.72 -5.48 -17.71
CA PHE A 48 15.24 -4.35 -18.48
C PHE A 48 16.13 -3.45 -17.63
N ASP A 49 17.09 -2.82 -18.31
CA ASP A 49 18.09 -1.96 -17.69
C ASP A 49 17.94 -0.52 -18.23
N PRO A 50 18.17 0.53 -17.41
CA PRO A 50 18.05 1.92 -17.86
C PRO A 50 19.08 2.31 -18.94
N VAL A 51 20.21 1.63 -19.01
CA VAL A 51 21.33 1.98 -19.90
C VAL A 51 21.44 1.01 -21.07
N MET A 52 21.39 -0.30 -20.79
CA MET A 52 21.58 -1.34 -21.81
C MET A 52 20.28 -1.61 -22.59
N ASP A 53 20.38 -1.77 -23.91
CA ASP A 53 19.29 -2.34 -24.71
C ASP A 53 19.32 -3.86 -24.62
N VAL A 54 18.57 -4.39 -23.67
CA VAL A 54 18.54 -5.82 -23.36
C VAL A 54 17.93 -6.57 -24.55
N MET A 55 18.74 -7.41 -25.19
CA MET A 55 18.33 -8.26 -26.35
C MET A 55 17.71 -7.46 -27.51
N GLY A 56 18.04 -6.19 -27.68
CA GLY A 56 17.48 -5.36 -28.74
C GLY A 56 16.02 -4.92 -28.51
N ALA A 57 15.52 -5.00 -27.30
CA ALA A 57 14.13 -4.72 -26.97
C ALA A 57 13.68 -3.28 -27.28
N ARG A 58 14.60 -2.31 -27.30
CA ARG A 58 14.32 -0.94 -27.69
C ARG A 58 14.54 -0.69 -29.17
N SER A 59 15.60 -1.26 -29.75
CA SER A 59 15.96 -1.08 -31.15
C SER A 59 15.04 -1.82 -32.12
N ASP A 60 14.60 -3.03 -31.78
CA ASP A 60 13.62 -3.82 -32.55
C ASP A 60 12.67 -4.58 -31.61
N PRO A 61 11.64 -3.91 -31.09
CA PRO A 61 10.69 -4.50 -30.14
C PRO A 61 9.88 -5.67 -30.73
N ASP A 62 9.58 -5.64 -32.01
CA ASP A 62 8.80 -6.71 -32.67
C ASP A 62 9.61 -7.99 -32.77
N LEU A 63 10.86 -7.93 -33.25
CA LEU A 63 11.78 -9.06 -33.31
C LEU A 63 12.09 -9.61 -31.92
N PHE A 64 12.31 -8.72 -30.93
CA PHE A 64 12.51 -9.10 -29.55
C PHE A 64 11.36 -9.96 -29.02
N LEU A 65 10.10 -9.48 -29.13
CA LEU A 65 8.92 -10.20 -28.68
C LEU A 65 8.67 -11.50 -29.44
N GLU A 66 9.06 -11.56 -30.71
CA GLU A 66 8.99 -12.77 -31.52
C GLU A 66 9.96 -13.84 -31.02
N THR A 67 11.20 -13.46 -30.85
CA THR A 67 12.28 -14.35 -30.36
C THR A 67 12.03 -14.80 -28.91
N LEU A 68 11.46 -13.93 -28.09
CA LEU A 68 11.18 -14.25 -26.69
C LEU A 68 10.12 -15.34 -26.54
N GLY A 69 9.06 -15.28 -27.35
CA GLY A 69 7.92 -16.18 -27.26
C GLY A 69 6.98 -15.87 -26.09
N THR A 70 6.00 -16.73 -25.85
CA THR A 70 5.03 -16.63 -24.75
C THR A 70 4.79 -17.98 -24.10
N PRO A 71 4.53 -18.08 -22.78
CA PRO A 71 4.47 -16.95 -21.84
C PRO A 71 5.85 -16.38 -21.50
N ALA A 72 5.88 -15.08 -21.12
CA ALA A 72 7.11 -14.40 -20.71
C ALA A 72 6.88 -13.38 -19.58
N ILE A 73 7.88 -13.22 -18.72
CA ILE A 73 7.93 -12.19 -17.66
C ILE A 73 8.86 -11.07 -18.16
N LEU A 74 8.31 -9.86 -18.25
CA LEU A 74 9.00 -8.63 -18.63
C LEU A 74 9.11 -7.72 -17.40
N ASP A 75 10.28 -7.71 -16.77
CA ASP A 75 10.50 -7.02 -15.50
C ASP A 75 11.14 -5.65 -15.71
N GLU A 76 10.73 -4.66 -14.90
CA GLU A 76 11.16 -3.25 -14.99
C GLU A 76 10.87 -2.63 -16.38
N VAL A 77 9.66 -2.88 -16.91
CA VAL A 77 9.24 -2.48 -18.27
C VAL A 77 9.30 -0.97 -18.52
N GLN A 78 9.34 -0.13 -17.48
CA GLN A 78 9.52 1.31 -17.64
C GLN A 78 10.84 1.69 -18.31
N TYR A 79 11.83 0.79 -18.32
CA TYR A 79 13.12 1.01 -18.99
C TYR A 79 13.14 0.60 -20.47
N ALA A 80 12.04 0.01 -20.97
CA ALA A 80 11.89 -0.33 -22.39
C ALA A 80 10.52 0.14 -22.93
N PRO A 81 10.26 1.46 -22.94
CA PRO A 81 8.96 2.01 -23.33
C PRO A 81 8.56 1.74 -24.80
N GLU A 82 9.54 1.47 -25.65
CA GLU A 82 9.35 1.13 -27.06
C GLU A 82 8.59 -0.19 -27.24
N LEU A 83 8.59 -1.04 -26.21
CA LEU A 83 7.84 -2.30 -26.22
C LEU A 83 6.31 -2.13 -26.24
N PHE A 84 5.76 -1.05 -25.66
CA PHE A 84 4.30 -0.93 -25.52
C PHE A 84 3.53 -0.95 -26.83
N PRO A 85 3.94 -0.22 -27.89
CA PRO A 85 3.30 -0.33 -29.20
C PRO A 85 3.40 -1.73 -29.83
N ALA A 86 4.54 -2.40 -29.66
CA ALA A 86 4.72 -3.77 -30.18
C ALA A 86 3.89 -4.79 -29.38
N LEU A 87 3.85 -4.68 -28.05
CA LEU A 87 2.96 -5.48 -27.19
C LEU A 87 1.50 -5.31 -27.60
N LYS A 88 1.06 -4.07 -27.85
CA LYS A 88 -0.31 -3.80 -28.34
C LYS A 88 -0.61 -4.58 -29.59
N ARG A 89 0.23 -4.47 -30.63
CA ARG A 89 0.03 -5.20 -31.90
C ARG A 89 -0.06 -6.72 -31.67
N ARG A 90 0.83 -7.27 -30.85
CA ARG A 90 0.83 -8.71 -30.55
C ARG A 90 -0.36 -9.18 -29.74
N LEU A 91 -0.84 -8.35 -28.79
CA LEU A 91 -2.05 -8.66 -28.02
C LEU A 91 -3.31 -8.54 -28.88
N ASP A 92 -3.33 -7.63 -29.87
CA ASP A 92 -4.44 -7.48 -30.82
C ASP A 92 -4.48 -8.62 -31.86
N ALA A 93 -3.31 -9.05 -32.34
CA ALA A 93 -3.20 -10.08 -33.38
C ALA A 93 -3.49 -11.51 -32.91
N GLY A 94 -3.55 -11.76 -31.58
CA GLY A 94 -3.77 -13.10 -31.03
C GLY A 94 -4.84 -13.14 -29.95
N ASP A 95 -5.68 -14.19 -29.97
CA ASP A 95 -6.75 -14.41 -28.99
C ASP A 95 -6.27 -15.14 -27.73
N GLY A 96 -5.01 -15.54 -27.67
CA GLY A 96 -4.43 -16.28 -26.54
C GLY A 96 -4.35 -15.44 -25.27
N LYS A 97 -4.80 -16.04 -24.16
CA LYS A 97 -4.67 -15.51 -22.79
C LYS A 97 -3.33 -15.94 -22.18
N GLY A 98 -2.90 -15.34 -21.06
CA GLY A 98 -1.72 -15.76 -20.33
C GLY A 98 -0.42 -15.60 -21.12
N ARG A 99 -0.23 -14.47 -21.82
CA ARG A 99 0.93 -14.29 -22.71
C ARG A 99 2.09 -13.56 -22.05
N TYR A 100 1.79 -12.44 -21.38
CA TYR A 100 2.84 -11.60 -20.79
C TYR A 100 2.52 -11.23 -19.36
N LEU A 101 3.55 -11.29 -18.51
CA LEU A 101 3.56 -10.82 -17.15
C LEU A 101 4.53 -9.64 -17.10
N LEU A 102 4.00 -8.44 -16.91
CA LEU A 102 4.78 -7.21 -16.87
C LEU A 102 4.99 -6.81 -15.43
N SER A 103 6.15 -6.26 -15.06
CA SER A 103 6.33 -5.60 -13.77
C SER A 103 7.06 -4.27 -13.89
N GLY A 104 6.76 -3.35 -12.96
CA GLY A 104 7.40 -2.06 -12.91
C GLY A 104 7.27 -1.37 -11.55
N SER A 105 8.26 -0.54 -11.21
CA SER A 105 8.34 0.15 -9.91
C SER A 105 7.94 1.62 -9.94
N GLN A 106 7.58 2.17 -11.11
CA GLN A 106 7.21 3.59 -11.28
C GLN A 106 5.83 3.71 -11.90
N ASN A 107 4.95 4.46 -11.26
CA ASN A 107 3.53 4.49 -11.61
C ASN A 107 3.12 5.49 -12.71
N PRO A 108 3.47 6.79 -12.72
CA PRO A 108 2.77 7.73 -13.61
C PRO A 108 3.16 7.60 -15.07
N LEU A 109 4.45 7.48 -15.36
CA LEU A 109 4.92 7.33 -16.75
C LEU A 109 4.57 5.96 -17.31
N LEU A 110 4.68 4.92 -16.49
CA LEU A 110 4.32 3.56 -16.87
C LEU A 110 2.81 3.46 -17.10
N LEU A 111 1.98 3.89 -16.15
CA LEU A 111 0.52 3.81 -16.29
C LEU A 111 -0.02 4.68 -17.43
N LYS A 112 0.56 5.86 -17.68
CA LYS A 112 0.21 6.67 -18.83
C LYS A 112 0.45 5.92 -20.14
N ARG A 113 1.62 5.33 -20.33
CA ARG A 113 1.96 4.55 -21.54
C ARG A 113 1.14 3.28 -21.66
N VAL A 114 0.89 2.61 -20.53
CA VAL A 114 0.01 1.44 -20.47
C VAL A 114 -1.42 1.82 -20.86
N SER A 115 -1.96 2.91 -20.30
CA SER A 115 -3.31 3.37 -20.66
C SER A 115 -3.42 3.80 -22.12
N GLU A 116 -2.39 4.43 -22.68
CA GLU A 116 -2.36 4.83 -24.09
C GLU A 116 -2.26 3.62 -25.04
N SER A 117 -1.53 2.58 -24.66
CA SER A 117 -1.20 1.46 -25.55
C SER A 117 -1.95 0.16 -25.23
N LEU A 118 -2.18 -0.16 -23.96
CA LEU A 118 -2.64 -1.47 -23.50
C LEU A 118 -4.01 -1.44 -22.79
N ALA A 119 -4.73 -0.30 -22.79
CA ALA A 119 -6.06 -0.20 -22.19
C ALA A 119 -7.01 -1.26 -22.71
N GLY A 120 -7.74 -1.93 -21.82
CA GLY A 120 -8.67 -3.01 -22.13
C GLY A 120 -8.02 -4.36 -22.54
N ARG A 121 -6.67 -4.46 -22.52
CA ARG A 121 -5.92 -5.67 -22.91
C ARG A 121 -5.21 -6.35 -21.77
N ILE A 122 -5.03 -5.63 -20.65
CA ILE A 122 -4.28 -6.09 -19.48
C ILE A 122 -5.08 -5.88 -18.19
N LEU A 123 -4.82 -6.74 -17.19
CA LEU A 123 -5.20 -6.49 -15.81
C LEU A 123 -4.02 -5.86 -15.08
N VAL A 124 -4.30 -4.88 -14.24
CA VAL A 124 -3.28 -4.18 -13.44
C VAL A 124 -3.47 -4.55 -11.98
N TYR A 125 -2.40 -5.03 -11.36
CA TYR A 125 -2.35 -5.33 -9.92
C TYR A 125 -1.29 -4.48 -9.25
N GLU A 126 -1.55 -4.04 -8.03
CA GLU A 126 -0.56 -3.35 -7.20
C GLU A 126 -0.12 -4.26 -6.06
N LEU A 127 1.19 -4.45 -5.91
CA LEU A 127 1.79 -5.17 -4.80
C LEU A 127 2.38 -4.18 -3.80
N GLU A 128 1.87 -4.23 -2.59
CA GLU A 128 2.41 -3.47 -1.46
C GLU A 128 3.47 -4.25 -0.67
N ALA A 129 4.02 -3.65 0.38
CA ALA A 129 4.84 -4.34 1.36
C ALA A 129 4.01 -5.47 2.05
N CYS A 130 4.65 -6.34 2.82
CA CYS A 130 3.96 -7.47 3.46
C CYS A 130 2.94 -7.01 4.51
N SER A 131 1.76 -7.64 4.53
CA SER A 131 0.88 -7.57 5.69
C SER A 131 1.50 -8.33 6.89
N VAL A 132 0.94 -8.13 8.08
CA VAL A 132 1.35 -8.93 9.25
C VAL A 132 1.15 -10.41 8.98
N ALA A 133 0.01 -10.81 8.43
CA ALA A 133 -0.29 -12.21 8.10
C ALA A 133 0.71 -12.78 7.07
N GLU A 134 1.05 -12.02 6.02
CA GLU A 134 2.06 -12.42 5.03
C GLU A 134 3.44 -12.61 5.65
N SER A 135 3.86 -11.66 6.50
CA SER A 135 5.17 -11.72 7.17
C SER A 135 5.31 -12.87 8.17
N LEU A 136 4.19 -13.40 8.66
CA LEU A 136 4.12 -14.57 9.56
C LEU A 136 3.89 -15.89 8.82
N GLY A 137 3.84 -15.88 7.48
CA GLY A 137 3.57 -17.08 6.68
C GLY A 137 2.13 -17.59 6.78
N LEU A 138 1.19 -16.75 7.20
CA LEU A 138 -0.23 -17.08 7.34
C LEU A 138 -1.05 -16.76 6.08
N ALA A 139 -0.49 -16.03 5.13
CA ALA A 139 -1.04 -15.86 3.80
C ALA A 139 -0.60 -17.03 2.94
N GLY A 140 -1.50 -17.69 2.27
CA GLY A 140 -1.18 -18.80 1.38
C GLY A 140 -2.36 -19.74 1.19
N GLY A 141 -2.22 -20.67 0.22
CA GLY A 141 -3.30 -21.64 -0.05
C GLY A 141 -4.62 -21.04 -0.53
N GLY A 142 -4.63 -19.77 -0.93
CA GLY A 142 -5.82 -19.11 -1.46
C GLY A 142 -6.79 -18.54 -0.42
N ALA A 143 -6.43 -18.57 0.85
CA ALA A 143 -7.28 -17.99 1.88
C ALA A 143 -7.31 -16.45 1.75
N LYS A 144 -8.52 -15.89 1.59
CA LYS A 144 -8.72 -14.44 1.66
C LYS A 144 -8.40 -13.93 3.08
N PRO A 145 -7.84 -12.71 3.20
CA PRO A 145 -7.68 -12.05 4.50
C PRO A 145 -8.99 -12.01 5.29
N TRP A 146 -8.91 -12.08 6.62
CA TRP A 146 -10.12 -12.07 7.44
C TRP A 146 -10.97 -10.81 7.25
N LEU A 147 -10.35 -9.66 7.03
CA LEU A 147 -11.06 -8.40 6.79
C LEU A 147 -11.90 -8.43 5.51
N VAL A 148 -11.40 -9.09 4.45
CA VAL A 148 -12.17 -9.34 3.23
C VAL A 148 -13.32 -10.28 3.51
N ARG A 149 -13.09 -11.38 4.24
CA ARG A 149 -14.15 -12.33 4.65
C ARG A 149 -15.22 -11.66 5.52
N PHE A 150 -14.80 -10.78 6.44
CA PHE A 150 -15.71 -9.99 7.26
C PHE A 150 -16.65 -9.14 6.39
N LEU A 151 -16.10 -8.37 5.45
CA LEU A 151 -16.88 -7.51 4.56
C LEU A 151 -17.77 -8.33 3.59
N GLU A 152 -17.28 -9.42 3.04
CA GLU A 152 -18.04 -10.31 2.17
C GLU A 152 -19.16 -11.06 2.95
N GLY A 153 -18.97 -11.30 4.22
CA GLY A 153 -19.96 -11.89 5.14
C GLY A 153 -21.00 -10.88 5.67
N GLY A 154 -21.12 -9.71 5.04
CA GLY A 154 -22.07 -8.65 5.43
C GLY A 154 -21.58 -7.77 6.58
N GLY A 155 -20.28 -7.81 6.92
CA GLY A 155 -19.67 -6.94 7.90
C GLY A 155 -20.18 -7.15 9.33
N SER A 156 -20.45 -8.40 9.71
CA SER A 156 -20.89 -8.78 11.04
C SER A 156 -19.86 -9.63 11.78
N TRP A 157 -19.63 -9.31 13.06
CA TRP A 157 -18.76 -10.10 13.95
C TRP A 157 -19.29 -11.50 14.24
N GLU A 158 -20.53 -11.79 13.92
CA GLU A 158 -21.10 -13.15 14.03
C GLU A 158 -20.58 -14.07 12.93
N ASN A 159 -20.24 -13.51 11.78
CA ASN A 159 -19.84 -14.25 10.59
C ASN A 159 -18.32 -14.39 10.43
N ALA A 160 -17.54 -13.43 10.93
CA ALA A 160 -16.09 -13.45 10.76
C ALA A 160 -15.38 -12.75 11.92
N MET A 161 -14.97 -13.53 12.92
CA MET A 161 -14.09 -13.05 13.99
C MET A 161 -12.63 -13.07 13.52
N PRO A 162 -11.80 -12.08 13.90
CA PRO A 162 -10.38 -12.10 13.62
C PRO A 162 -9.70 -13.24 14.36
N GLU A 163 -8.77 -13.90 13.68
CA GLU A 163 -7.89 -14.90 14.29
C GLU A 163 -6.63 -14.21 14.81
N ARG A 164 -6.25 -14.50 16.05
CA ARG A 164 -5.03 -13.94 16.62
C ARG A 164 -3.81 -14.66 16.08
N PRO A 165 -3.00 -14.03 15.24
CA PRO A 165 -1.71 -14.57 14.85
C PRO A 165 -0.76 -14.60 16.06
N ARG A 166 0.27 -15.45 16.01
CA ARG A 166 1.34 -15.53 17.03
C ARG A 166 2.58 -14.84 16.50
N PRO A 167 2.77 -13.54 16.72
CA PRO A 167 3.95 -12.85 16.22
C PRO A 167 5.18 -13.25 17.02
N GLY A 168 6.29 -13.40 16.32
CA GLY A 168 7.60 -13.56 16.96
C GLY A 168 8.18 -12.25 17.50
N ARG A 169 7.52 -11.10 17.27
CA ARG A 169 8.01 -9.75 17.59
C ARG A 169 6.94 -8.94 18.30
N GLY A 170 7.39 -8.01 19.16
CA GLY A 170 6.51 -7.03 19.76
C GLY A 170 6.09 -5.92 18.79
N LEU A 171 5.03 -5.18 19.16
CA LEU A 171 4.48 -4.10 18.34
C LEU A 171 5.54 -3.04 17.99
N MET A 172 6.30 -2.54 18.96
CA MET A 172 7.27 -1.46 18.71
C MET A 172 8.37 -1.89 17.73
N GLU A 173 8.83 -3.12 17.81
CA GLU A 173 9.79 -3.65 16.83
C GLU A 173 9.15 -3.78 15.45
N THR A 174 7.91 -4.24 15.34
CA THR A 174 7.18 -4.34 14.08
C THR A 174 7.00 -2.97 13.42
N LEU A 175 6.53 -1.98 14.15
CA LEU A 175 6.37 -0.61 13.66
C LEU A 175 7.72 0.00 13.24
N TRP A 176 8.77 -0.23 14.02
CA TRP A 176 10.09 0.35 13.79
C TRP A 176 10.81 -0.30 12.59
N ARG A 177 10.61 -1.60 12.36
CA ARG A 177 11.14 -2.31 11.18
C ARG A 177 10.43 -1.91 9.89
N GLY A 178 9.11 -1.80 9.93
CA GLY A 178 8.26 -1.70 8.74
C GLY A 178 7.89 -3.05 8.16
N ALA A 179 7.40 -3.01 6.94
CA ALA A 179 6.75 -4.11 6.26
C ALA A 179 7.46 -4.56 4.97
N LEU A 180 8.57 -3.93 4.58
CA LEU A 180 9.35 -4.37 3.43
C LEU A 180 9.89 -5.79 3.66
N PRO A 181 9.73 -6.73 2.71
CA PRO A 181 10.08 -8.14 2.91
C PRO A 181 11.48 -8.36 3.47
N GLU A 182 12.48 -7.63 2.99
CA GLU A 182 13.86 -7.76 3.47
C GLU A 182 13.99 -7.27 4.92
N GLU A 183 13.37 -6.14 5.28
CA GLU A 183 13.43 -5.59 6.62
C GLU A 183 12.79 -6.49 7.67
N THR A 184 11.81 -7.31 7.27
CA THR A 184 11.20 -8.27 8.19
C THR A 184 12.17 -9.38 8.62
N THR A 185 13.19 -9.72 7.84
CA THR A 185 14.13 -10.81 8.13
C THR A 185 15.49 -10.35 8.60
N LEU A 186 15.88 -9.09 8.35
CA LEU A 186 17.20 -8.58 8.72
C LEU A 186 17.46 -8.63 10.23
N PRO A 187 18.69 -8.89 10.69
CA PRO A 187 19.08 -8.62 12.07
C PRO A 187 18.83 -7.14 12.43
N LEU A 188 18.34 -6.88 13.65
CA LEU A 188 17.88 -5.55 14.10
C LEU A 188 18.89 -4.42 13.79
N ARG A 189 20.19 -4.68 14.04
CA ARG A 189 21.28 -3.72 13.79
C ARG A 189 21.41 -3.23 12.35
N PHE A 190 20.86 -3.96 11.37
CA PHE A 190 20.95 -3.61 9.94
C PHE A 190 19.70 -2.93 9.40
N VAL A 191 18.56 -3.00 10.09
CA VAL A 191 17.28 -2.46 9.63
C VAL A 191 17.39 -0.98 9.24
N LYS A 192 17.92 -0.13 10.11
CA LYS A 192 18.05 1.30 9.79
C LYS A 192 19.12 1.61 8.74
N ARG A 193 20.13 0.76 8.60
CA ARG A 193 21.08 0.89 7.51
C ARG A 193 20.45 0.53 6.17
N HIS A 194 19.58 -0.48 6.16
CA HIS A 194 18.80 -0.85 4.98
C HIS A 194 17.82 0.27 4.59
N ALA A 195 17.03 0.79 5.54
CA ALA A 195 16.14 1.92 5.33
C ALA A 195 16.87 3.16 4.79
N ALA A 196 18.05 3.49 5.33
CA ALA A 196 18.90 4.57 4.82
C ALA A 196 19.32 4.34 3.36
N SER A 197 19.72 3.12 3.03
CA SER A 197 20.09 2.75 1.65
C SER A 197 18.90 2.81 0.71
N TYR A 198 17.71 2.38 1.17
CA TYR A 198 16.46 2.48 0.41
C TYR A 198 16.13 3.95 0.09
N VAL A 199 16.10 4.82 1.09
CA VAL A 199 15.79 6.25 0.91
C VAL A 199 16.78 6.91 -0.03
N ARG A 200 18.08 6.63 0.13
CA ARG A 200 19.13 7.15 -0.77
C ARG A 200 18.91 6.70 -2.22
N THR A 201 18.67 5.42 -2.44
CA THR A 201 18.43 4.87 -3.79
C THR A 201 17.15 5.45 -4.39
N TYR A 202 16.09 5.62 -3.60
CA TYR A 202 14.85 6.25 -4.00
C TYR A 202 15.08 7.70 -4.45
N LEU A 203 15.78 8.51 -3.66
CA LEU A 203 16.09 9.90 -4.00
C LEU A 203 16.96 10.01 -5.26
N GLU A 204 17.98 9.18 -5.38
CA GLU A 204 18.94 9.24 -6.48
C GLU A 204 18.38 8.71 -7.81
N ARG A 205 17.49 7.74 -7.79
CA ARG A 205 16.95 7.10 -9.01
C ARG A 205 15.53 7.54 -9.33
N ASP A 206 14.57 7.27 -8.44
CA ASP A 206 13.16 7.41 -8.77
C ASP A 206 12.73 8.87 -8.84
N VAL A 207 13.18 9.67 -7.90
CA VAL A 207 12.87 11.11 -7.86
C VAL A 207 13.52 11.85 -9.03
N ARG A 208 14.78 11.55 -9.37
CA ARG A 208 15.47 12.15 -10.52
C ARG A 208 14.84 11.74 -11.85
N VAL A 209 14.50 10.47 -12.02
CA VAL A 209 13.90 9.96 -13.27
C VAL A 209 12.48 10.49 -13.46
N ALA A 210 11.69 10.61 -12.40
CA ALA A 210 10.35 11.19 -12.48
C ALA A 210 10.35 12.66 -12.85
N GLY A 211 11.49 13.35 -12.66
CA GLY A 211 11.67 14.78 -12.98
C GLY A 211 10.91 15.70 -12.03
N GLY A 212 11.12 17.00 -12.19
CA GLY A 212 10.35 17.99 -11.42
C GLY A 212 10.90 18.33 -10.04
N VAL A 213 12.03 17.73 -9.61
CA VAL A 213 12.73 18.10 -8.38
C VAL A 213 14.10 18.65 -8.73
N GLY A 214 14.24 19.99 -8.69
CA GLY A 214 15.51 20.69 -8.92
C GLY A 214 16.40 20.71 -7.67
N ASP A 215 15.80 20.71 -6.48
CA ASP A 215 16.47 20.73 -5.18
C ASP A 215 16.20 19.43 -4.39
N LEU A 216 17.15 18.50 -4.48
CA LEU A 216 17.04 17.22 -3.79
C LEU A 216 17.18 17.34 -2.26
N GLU A 217 17.87 18.38 -1.78
CA GLU A 217 18.01 18.60 -0.34
C GLU A 217 16.67 19.08 0.24
N ALA A 218 16.02 20.05 -0.38
CA ALA A 218 14.68 20.48 0.00
C ALA A 218 13.67 19.35 -0.09
N PHE A 219 13.75 18.50 -1.13
CA PHE A 219 12.89 17.33 -1.27
C PHE A 219 13.16 16.28 -0.17
N SER A 220 14.41 16.08 0.25
CA SER A 220 14.74 15.19 1.37
C SER A 220 14.12 15.69 2.68
N ARG A 221 14.16 17.01 2.94
CA ARG A 221 13.45 17.63 4.08
C ARG A 221 11.93 17.46 3.96
N PHE A 222 11.39 17.64 2.75
CA PHE A 222 9.97 17.42 2.48
C PHE A 222 9.54 15.97 2.76
N LEU A 223 10.34 14.99 2.38
CA LEU A 223 10.08 13.58 2.66
C LEU A 223 10.03 13.30 4.17
N ALA A 224 10.96 13.89 4.95
CA ALA A 224 10.95 13.78 6.40
C ALA A 224 9.72 14.47 7.04
N LEU A 225 9.31 15.62 6.48
CA LEU A 225 8.09 16.31 6.92
C LEU A 225 6.84 15.48 6.59
N ALA A 226 6.76 14.86 5.41
CA ALA A 226 5.67 13.96 5.05
C ALA A 226 5.58 12.79 6.03
N ALA A 227 6.71 12.20 6.40
CA ALA A 227 6.76 11.15 7.42
C ALA A 227 6.24 11.63 8.79
N ALA A 228 6.54 12.87 9.20
CA ALA A 228 6.08 13.47 10.45
C ALA A 228 4.58 13.83 10.44
N LEU A 229 4.05 14.20 9.28
CA LEU A 229 2.63 14.56 9.08
C LEU A 229 1.77 13.38 8.60
N SER A 230 2.31 12.18 8.60
CA SER A 230 1.51 10.96 8.33
C SER A 230 0.40 10.82 9.35
N ALA A 231 -0.73 10.27 8.92
CA ALA A 231 -1.97 10.13 9.68
C ALA A 231 -2.67 11.48 10.00
N GLN A 232 -2.36 12.55 9.27
CA GLN A 232 -3.00 13.86 9.40
C GLN A 232 -3.67 14.32 8.10
N GLU A 233 -4.68 15.19 8.21
CA GLU A 233 -5.27 15.84 7.04
C GLU A 233 -4.22 16.67 6.29
N ILE A 234 -4.15 16.48 4.96
CA ILE A 234 -3.17 17.15 4.12
C ILE A 234 -3.45 18.65 4.03
N ASN A 235 -2.40 19.44 4.29
CA ASN A 235 -2.41 20.88 4.12
C ASN A 235 -1.17 21.33 3.31
N HIS A 236 -1.34 21.52 2.00
CA HIS A 236 -0.26 21.90 1.08
C HIS A 236 0.40 23.22 1.46
N SER A 237 -0.34 24.17 2.04
CA SER A 237 0.22 25.44 2.54
C SER A 237 1.13 25.24 3.74
N GLN A 238 0.80 24.29 4.63
CA GLN A 238 1.65 23.90 5.74
C GLN A 238 2.94 23.28 5.23
N PHE A 239 2.84 22.27 4.34
CA PHE A 239 4.02 21.63 3.74
C PHE A 239 4.94 22.68 3.06
N GLY A 240 4.36 23.59 2.26
CA GLY A 240 5.13 24.62 1.59
C GLY A 240 5.85 25.55 2.55
N ARG A 241 5.17 26.02 3.60
CA ARG A 241 5.72 26.95 4.59
C ARG A 241 6.88 26.31 5.38
N GLU A 242 6.73 25.08 5.86
CA GLU A 242 7.74 24.41 6.69
C GLU A 242 9.03 24.10 5.91
N ILE A 243 8.94 23.88 4.61
CA ILE A 243 10.09 23.57 3.75
C ILE A 243 10.64 24.81 3.04
N GLY A 244 9.86 25.87 2.93
CA GLY A 244 10.23 27.09 2.19
C GLY A 244 9.97 26.96 0.67
N VAL A 245 8.93 26.20 0.28
CA VAL A 245 8.50 26.06 -1.12
C VAL A 245 7.06 26.53 -1.31
N SER A 246 6.65 26.76 -2.56
CA SER A 246 5.26 27.12 -2.84
C SER A 246 4.29 25.95 -2.53
N PRO A 247 3.02 26.23 -2.20
CA PRO A 247 2.00 25.17 -2.06
C PRO A 247 1.84 24.31 -3.30
N ALA A 248 2.01 24.88 -4.49
CA ALA A 248 1.98 24.14 -5.76
C ALA A 248 3.19 23.20 -5.90
N THR A 249 4.35 23.57 -5.39
CA THR A 249 5.53 22.68 -5.34
C THR A 249 5.29 21.55 -4.34
N ALA A 250 4.71 21.84 -3.18
CA ALA A 250 4.37 20.83 -2.18
C ALA A 250 3.35 19.82 -2.72
N ASP A 251 2.30 20.28 -3.43
CA ASP A 251 1.32 19.43 -4.10
C ASP A 251 1.98 18.51 -5.14
N ARG A 252 2.82 19.08 -6.01
CA ARG A 252 3.58 18.31 -7.00
C ARG A 252 4.47 17.25 -6.35
N TRP A 253 5.13 17.58 -5.23
CA TRP A 253 5.98 16.63 -4.52
C TRP A 253 5.19 15.54 -3.80
N LEU A 254 4.03 15.85 -3.22
CA LEU A 254 3.10 14.82 -2.74
C LEU A 254 2.61 13.93 -3.88
N GLY A 255 2.29 14.51 -5.05
CA GLY A 255 1.99 13.77 -6.27
C GLY A 255 3.10 12.80 -6.67
N LEU A 256 4.36 13.21 -6.53
CA LEU A 256 5.51 12.35 -6.79
C LEU A 256 5.61 11.20 -5.77
N LEU A 257 5.39 11.47 -4.47
CA LEU A 257 5.37 10.42 -3.44
C LEU A 257 4.25 9.40 -3.71
N LYS A 258 3.06 9.83 -4.11
CA LYS A 258 1.95 8.93 -4.52
C LYS A 258 2.35 8.10 -5.72
N ALA A 259 2.90 8.73 -6.71
CA ALA A 259 3.33 8.13 -7.96
C ALA A 259 4.43 7.07 -7.80
N THR A 260 5.21 7.16 -6.75
CA THR A 260 6.29 6.23 -6.39
C THR A 260 5.92 5.30 -5.25
N PHE A 261 4.64 5.22 -4.90
CA PHE A 261 4.10 4.35 -3.84
C PHE A 261 4.68 4.59 -2.44
N GLN A 262 5.11 5.83 -2.15
CA GLN A 262 5.60 6.20 -0.82
C GLN A 262 4.52 6.86 0.04
N TRP A 263 3.41 7.26 -0.57
CA TRP A 263 2.33 8.01 0.06
C TRP A 263 0.98 7.58 -0.48
N HIS A 264 0.04 7.37 0.40
CA HIS A 264 -1.35 7.12 0.09
C HIS A 264 -2.23 8.23 0.66
N GLU A 265 -3.36 8.47 0.04
CA GLU A 265 -4.36 9.42 0.54
C GLU A 265 -5.62 8.66 0.92
N LEU A 266 -6.06 8.87 2.14
CA LEU A 266 -7.31 8.38 2.65
C LEU A 266 -8.36 9.50 2.57
N PRO A 267 -9.28 9.47 1.61
CA PRO A 267 -10.24 10.55 1.42
C PRO A 267 -11.24 10.60 2.57
N PRO A 268 -11.88 11.77 2.83
CA PRO A 268 -12.87 11.89 3.88
C PRO A 268 -14.19 11.24 3.47
N TRP A 269 -14.81 10.49 4.36
CA TRP A 269 -16.18 10.08 4.21
C TRP A 269 -17.12 11.26 4.53
N LYS A 270 -17.96 11.64 3.55
CA LYS A 270 -19.04 12.62 3.71
C LYS A 270 -20.27 12.10 3.00
N GLY A 271 -21.47 12.33 3.53
CA GLY A 271 -22.72 11.83 2.96
C GLY A 271 -22.97 12.27 1.50
N ASN A 272 -22.36 13.36 1.06
CA ASN A 272 -22.44 13.86 -0.31
C ASN A 272 -21.19 13.46 -1.11
N ALA A 273 -21.37 12.78 -2.26
CA ALA A 273 -20.27 12.31 -3.12
C ALA A 273 -19.33 13.43 -3.58
N ILE A 274 -19.85 14.62 -3.92
CA ILE A 274 -19.01 15.77 -4.31
C ILE A 274 -18.12 16.22 -3.15
N LYS A 275 -18.68 16.26 -1.92
CA LYS A 275 -17.91 16.62 -0.73
C LYS A 275 -16.88 15.57 -0.32
N ARG A 276 -17.06 14.32 -0.70
CA ARG A 276 -16.02 13.27 -0.54
C ARG A 276 -14.81 13.56 -1.43
N ILE A 277 -15.04 13.95 -2.68
CA ILE A 277 -13.98 14.23 -3.64
C ILE A 277 -13.25 15.54 -3.29
N SER A 278 -13.97 16.59 -2.85
CA SER A 278 -13.41 17.92 -2.56
C SER A 278 -12.92 18.09 -1.12
N GLY A 279 -13.08 17.09 -0.26
CA GLY A 279 -12.63 17.15 1.13
C GLY A 279 -11.12 16.94 1.26
N LYS A 280 -10.54 17.36 2.39
CA LYS A 280 -9.12 17.14 2.67
C LYS A 280 -8.87 15.67 2.99
N PRO A 281 -8.04 14.97 2.23
CA PRO A 281 -7.66 13.60 2.56
C PRO A 281 -6.69 13.58 3.74
N LYS A 282 -6.67 12.46 4.46
CA LYS A 282 -5.62 12.14 5.42
C LYS A 282 -4.45 11.49 4.66
N GLY A 283 -3.22 11.92 4.93
CA GLY A 283 -2.03 11.38 4.29
C GLY A 283 -1.45 10.22 5.07
N ILE A 284 -1.09 9.14 4.40
CA ILE A 284 -0.54 7.93 5.01
C ILE A 284 0.79 7.58 4.35
N PHE A 285 1.86 7.51 5.12
CA PHE A 285 3.16 7.05 4.65
C PHE A 285 3.10 5.53 4.40
N ALA A 286 3.65 5.03 3.29
CA ALA A 286 3.42 3.66 2.87
C ALA A 286 4.06 2.60 3.77
N ASP A 287 5.20 2.93 4.41
CA ASP A 287 5.95 2.01 5.27
C ASP A 287 6.44 2.67 6.56
N THR A 288 6.12 2.06 7.70
CA THR A 288 6.49 2.61 9.03
C THR A 288 7.98 2.48 9.34
N GLY A 289 8.70 1.54 8.74
CA GLY A 289 10.14 1.40 8.89
C GLY A 289 10.89 2.56 8.23
N ILE A 290 10.47 2.92 7.01
CA ILE A 290 10.98 4.11 6.30
C ILE A 290 10.53 5.38 7.02
N GLN A 291 9.26 5.45 7.47
CA GLN A 291 8.75 6.56 8.27
C GLN A 291 9.61 6.80 9.52
N THR A 292 9.84 5.78 10.35
CA THR A 292 10.63 5.91 11.59
C THR A 292 12.10 6.19 11.32
N HIS A 293 12.66 5.75 10.18
CA HIS A 293 13.99 6.15 9.74
C HIS A 293 14.07 7.64 9.43
N LEU A 294 13.13 8.18 8.65
CA LEU A 294 13.06 9.60 8.31
C LEU A 294 12.86 10.49 9.55
N LEU A 295 12.11 10.00 10.54
CA LEU A 295 11.89 10.65 11.83
C LEU A 295 13.10 10.51 12.79
N ARG A 296 14.19 9.85 12.37
CA ARG A 296 15.39 9.61 13.17
C ARG A 296 15.14 8.86 14.49
N ILE A 297 14.13 7.99 14.52
CA ILE A 297 13.83 7.13 15.67
C ILE A 297 14.79 5.94 15.64
N SER A 298 15.72 5.90 16.60
CA SER A 298 16.91 5.04 16.56
C SER A 298 16.65 3.58 16.95
N SER A 299 15.59 3.30 17.72
CA SER A 299 15.28 1.96 18.22
C SER A 299 13.79 1.77 18.51
N PRO A 300 13.31 0.53 18.71
CA PRO A 300 11.95 0.27 19.17
C PRO A 300 11.62 0.95 20.51
N GLU A 301 12.58 1.03 21.43
CA GLU A 301 12.42 1.69 22.73
C GLU A 301 12.29 3.22 22.56
N ALA A 302 13.07 3.81 21.63
CA ALA A 302 12.94 5.22 21.28
C ALA A 302 11.57 5.52 20.65
N LEU A 303 11.00 4.59 19.85
CA LEU A 303 9.64 4.72 19.34
C LEU A 303 8.60 4.67 20.45
N LEU A 304 8.76 3.76 21.42
CA LEU A 304 7.86 3.66 22.58
C LEU A 304 7.79 4.97 23.36
N ALA A 305 8.92 5.67 23.51
CA ALA A 305 9.02 6.96 24.20
C ALA A 305 8.64 8.17 23.30
N SER A 306 8.47 7.97 22.00
CA SER A 306 8.23 9.06 21.05
C SER A 306 6.80 9.61 21.16
N PRO A 307 6.60 10.95 21.09
CA PRO A 307 5.27 11.54 20.96
C PRO A 307 4.58 11.18 19.64
N LEU A 308 5.33 10.76 18.62
CA LEU A 308 4.82 10.34 17.31
C LEU A 308 4.35 8.88 17.27
N ARG A 309 4.49 8.13 18.38
CA ARG A 309 4.10 6.71 18.47
C ARG A 309 2.67 6.47 18.01
N GLY A 310 1.73 7.33 18.42
CA GLY A 310 0.32 7.24 18.00
C GLY A 310 0.15 7.38 16.49
N ALA A 311 0.76 8.38 15.87
CA ALA A 311 0.69 8.61 14.42
C ALA A 311 1.36 7.49 13.62
N VAL A 312 2.48 6.92 14.11
CA VAL A 312 3.12 5.75 13.48
C VAL A 312 2.21 4.52 13.57
N PHE A 313 1.54 4.32 14.71
CA PHE A 313 0.59 3.23 14.87
C PHE A 313 -0.65 3.38 13.97
N GLU A 314 -1.21 4.57 13.87
CA GLU A 314 -2.32 4.87 12.96
C GLU A 314 -1.91 4.65 11.49
N THR A 315 -0.72 5.10 11.10
CA THR A 315 -0.12 4.82 9.78
C THR A 315 -0.03 3.32 9.51
N PHE A 316 0.42 2.54 10.51
CA PHE A 316 0.49 1.08 10.41
C PHE A 316 -0.89 0.45 10.20
N VAL A 317 -1.89 0.85 11.01
CA VAL A 317 -3.26 0.29 10.93
C VAL A 317 -3.88 0.59 9.56
N ALA A 318 -3.78 1.83 9.09
CA ALA A 318 -4.30 2.20 7.76
C ALA A 318 -3.58 1.43 6.64
N GLY A 319 -2.26 1.26 6.74
CA GLY A 319 -1.47 0.46 5.81
C GLY A 319 -1.84 -1.02 5.85
N GLU A 320 -2.07 -1.59 7.03
CA GLU A 320 -2.45 -3.00 7.18
C GLU A 320 -3.84 -3.28 6.59
N ILE A 321 -4.81 -2.41 6.86
CA ILE A 321 -6.15 -2.46 6.24
C ILE A 321 -6.01 -2.41 4.70
N ARG A 322 -5.22 -1.49 4.18
CA ARG A 322 -5.01 -1.35 2.74
C ARG A 322 -4.40 -2.62 2.13
N ARG A 323 -3.36 -3.22 2.74
CA ARG A 323 -2.71 -4.44 2.25
C ARG A 323 -3.66 -5.62 2.17
N GLN A 324 -4.61 -5.72 3.07
CA GLN A 324 -5.62 -6.76 3.06
C GLN A 324 -6.73 -6.52 2.03
N LEU A 325 -7.17 -5.26 1.84
CA LEU A 325 -8.29 -4.93 0.98
C LEU A 325 -7.90 -4.74 -0.48
N TYR A 326 -6.76 -4.10 -0.73
CA TYR A 326 -6.39 -3.66 -2.07
C TYR A 326 -6.28 -4.79 -3.11
N PRO A 327 -5.79 -6.00 -2.77
CA PRO A 327 -5.81 -7.13 -3.69
C PRO A 327 -7.21 -7.55 -4.17
N PHE A 328 -8.26 -7.15 -3.43
CA PHE A 328 -9.66 -7.50 -3.66
C PHE A 328 -10.53 -6.24 -3.88
N ALA A 329 -9.94 -5.17 -4.38
CA ALA A 329 -10.37 -3.78 -4.16
C ALA A 329 -11.60 -3.30 -4.93
N ASP A 330 -12.22 -4.08 -5.79
CA ASP A 330 -13.23 -3.54 -6.69
C ASP A 330 -14.58 -3.18 -6.02
N ALA A 331 -14.73 -3.45 -4.72
CA ALA A 331 -16.01 -3.27 -4.03
C ALA A 331 -15.94 -2.63 -2.64
N VAL A 332 -14.78 -2.18 -2.17
CA VAL A 332 -14.63 -1.62 -0.81
C VAL A 332 -14.04 -0.22 -0.85
N GLY A 333 -14.79 0.75 -0.35
CA GLY A 333 -14.29 2.10 -0.12
C GLY A 333 -13.51 2.18 1.19
N HIS A 334 -12.35 2.85 1.19
CA HIS A 334 -11.54 3.11 2.38
C HIS A 334 -11.41 4.61 2.58
N TRP A 335 -11.89 5.11 3.71
CA TRP A 335 -12.11 6.52 4.00
C TRP A 335 -11.65 6.85 5.43
N HIS A 336 -11.50 8.12 5.77
CA HIS A 336 -11.52 8.62 7.14
C HIS A 336 -12.77 9.46 7.37
N TRP A 337 -13.14 9.69 8.63
CA TRP A 337 -14.26 10.55 8.96
C TRP A 337 -13.91 11.49 10.09
N ARG A 338 -14.32 12.75 9.96
CA ARG A 338 -14.13 13.77 10.99
C ARG A 338 -15.24 14.80 10.96
N THR A 339 -15.69 15.21 12.15
CA THR A 339 -16.66 16.30 12.34
C THR A 339 -15.95 17.61 12.71
N ASN A 340 -16.64 18.74 12.53
CA ASN A 340 -16.14 20.03 13.01
C ASN A 340 -16.03 20.08 14.54
N GLY A 341 -16.77 19.23 15.26
CA GLY A 341 -16.72 19.11 16.73
C GLY A 341 -15.58 18.23 17.25
N GLY A 342 -14.70 17.71 16.34
CA GLY A 342 -13.52 16.95 16.71
C GLY A 342 -13.74 15.45 16.93
N ALA A 343 -14.96 14.92 16.73
CA ALA A 343 -15.15 13.47 16.65
C ALA A 343 -14.57 12.96 15.33
N GLU A 344 -13.83 11.85 15.41
CA GLU A 344 -13.15 11.26 14.24
C GLU A 344 -13.18 9.73 14.29
N ILE A 345 -13.06 9.13 13.08
CA ILE A 345 -12.78 7.72 12.85
C ILE A 345 -11.62 7.66 11.86
N ASP A 346 -10.56 6.96 12.24
CA ASP A 346 -9.33 6.88 11.46
C ASP A 346 -9.52 6.16 10.13
N ASN A 347 -10.30 5.06 10.13
CA ASN A 347 -10.58 4.26 8.97
C ASN A 347 -12.07 3.91 8.91
N VAL A 348 -12.74 4.25 7.83
CA VAL A 348 -14.12 3.84 7.55
C VAL A 348 -14.10 2.97 6.31
N LEU A 349 -14.55 1.73 6.44
CA LEU A 349 -14.67 0.80 5.32
C LEU A 349 -16.11 0.81 4.84
N GLU A 350 -16.30 1.08 3.55
CA GLU A 350 -17.63 1.12 2.95
C GLU A 350 -17.79 -0.03 1.97
N ARG A 351 -18.87 -0.80 2.15
CA ARG A 351 -19.29 -1.82 1.20
C ARG A 351 -20.80 -1.85 1.11
N ASP A 352 -21.31 -1.78 -0.11
CA ASP A 352 -22.76 -1.88 -0.39
C ASP A 352 -23.63 -0.91 0.45
N GLY A 353 -23.09 0.29 0.76
CA GLY A 353 -23.75 1.32 1.55
C GLY A 353 -23.62 1.13 3.07
N VAL A 354 -23.01 0.07 3.56
CA VAL A 354 -22.73 -0.13 4.99
C VAL A 354 -21.34 0.40 5.33
N LEU A 355 -21.25 1.13 6.46
CA LEU A 355 -20.05 1.83 6.90
C LEU A 355 -19.49 1.20 8.17
N HIS A 356 -18.32 0.64 8.09
CA HIS A 356 -17.64 -0.04 9.19
C HIS A 356 -16.54 0.85 9.78
N PRO A 357 -16.73 1.41 11.01
CA PRO A 357 -15.74 2.27 11.64
C PRO A 357 -14.62 1.46 12.30
N PHE A 358 -13.36 1.77 11.96
CA PHE A 358 -12.15 1.23 12.58
C PHE A 358 -11.30 2.37 13.13
N GLU A 359 -11.08 2.36 14.43
CA GLU A 359 -10.26 3.34 15.15
C GLU A 359 -8.93 2.73 15.53
N ALA A 360 -7.84 3.50 15.55
CA ALA A 360 -6.51 3.06 15.95
C ALA A 360 -6.12 3.67 17.31
N LYS A 361 -5.77 2.84 18.28
CA LYS A 361 -5.35 3.28 19.62
C LYS A 361 -4.07 2.58 20.07
N CYS A 362 -2.96 3.32 20.10
CA CYS A 362 -1.67 2.80 20.60
C CYS A 362 -1.63 2.74 22.14
N LYS A 363 -2.56 1.97 22.71
CA LYS A 363 -2.73 1.71 24.15
C LYS A 363 -2.85 0.20 24.39
N ASP A 364 -2.46 -0.27 25.55
CA ASP A 364 -2.56 -1.68 25.94
C ASP A 364 -3.97 -2.05 26.43
N HIS A 365 -4.78 -1.07 26.76
CA HIS A 365 -6.14 -1.23 27.23
C HIS A 365 -7.07 -0.17 26.62
N ILE A 366 -8.29 -0.56 26.30
CA ILE A 366 -9.32 0.32 25.73
C ILE A 366 -10.37 0.62 26.78
N ASP A 367 -10.68 1.89 26.94
CA ASP A 367 -11.68 2.39 27.88
C ASP A 367 -12.91 2.99 27.16
N ALA A 368 -13.92 3.38 27.96
CA ALA A 368 -15.19 3.92 27.43
C ALA A 368 -15.00 5.26 26.67
N TYR A 369 -13.92 5.97 26.95
CA TYR A 369 -13.59 7.23 26.30
C TYR A 369 -13.13 7.00 24.85
N ASP A 370 -12.42 5.90 24.60
CA ASP A 370 -11.95 5.54 23.27
C ASP A 370 -13.11 5.20 22.29
N LEU A 371 -14.29 4.86 22.80
CA LEU A 371 -15.50 4.59 22.01
C LEU A 371 -16.22 5.84 21.50
N ARG A 372 -15.84 7.05 21.91
CA ARG A 372 -16.60 8.27 21.61
C ARG A 372 -16.72 8.55 20.12
N GLY A 373 -15.65 8.32 19.35
CA GLY A 373 -15.65 8.46 17.89
C GLY A 373 -16.66 7.53 17.25
N ILE A 374 -16.63 6.23 17.60
CA ILE A 374 -17.56 5.21 17.07
C ILE A 374 -19.01 5.51 17.45
N LYS A 375 -19.28 5.98 18.67
CA LYS A 375 -20.64 6.38 19.10
C LYS A 375 -21.16 7.56 18.28
N ALA A 376 -20.36 8.63 18.16
CA ALA A 376 -20.73 9.81 17.37
C ALA A 376 -20.92 9.45 15.88
N PHE A 377 -20.11 8.54 15.35
CA PHE A 377 -20.26 8.03 13.99
C PHE A 377 -21.61 7.31 13.80
N ARG A 378 -21.96 6.40 14.72
CA ARG A 378 -23.25 5.69 14.69
C ARG A 378 -24.46 6.62 14.86
N GLU A 379 -24.36 7.60 15.74
CA GLU A 379 -25.39 8.65 15.88
C GLU A 379 -25.59 9.42 14.57
N THR A 380 -24.52 9.66 13.81
CA THR A 380 -24.56 10.39 12.55
C THR A 380 -25.16 9.57 11.41
N TYR A 381 -24.84 8.28 11.31
CA TYR A 381 -25.18 7.44 10.15
C TYR A 381 -26.25 6.39 10.42
N GLY A 382 -26.70 6.22 11.67
CA GLY A 382 -27.81 5.33 12.05
C GLY A 382 -27.61 3.90 11.54
N ASP A 383 -28.59 3.40 10.78
CA ASP A 383 -28.59 2.02 10.25
C ASP A 383 -27.50 1.76 9.22
N ALA A 384 -26.99 2.80 8.56
CA ALA A 384 -25.86 2.64 7.64
C ALA A 384 -24.52 2.35 8.35
N ALA A 385 -24.41 2.65 9.66
CA ALA A 385 -23.22 2.34 10.42
C ALA A 385 -23.24 0.86 10.83
N GLY A 386 -22.31 0.07 10.29
CA GLY A 386 -22.11 -1.36 10.55
C GLY A 386 -21.36 -1.67 11.85
N ASP A 387 -20.96 -2.93 12.01
CA ASP A 387 -20.05 -3.34 13.07
C ASP A 387 -18.69 -2.71 12.86
N GLY A 388 -17.97 -2.41 13.93
CA GLY A 388 -16.70 -1.70 13.89
C GLY A 388 -15.72 -2.19 14.95
N ALA A 389 -14.50 -1.69 14.90
CA ALA A 389 -13.45 -2.09 15.83
C ALA A 389 -12.60 -0.92 16.33
N ILE A 390 -11.99 -1.13 17.48
CA ILE A 390 -10.79 -0.39 17.90
C ILE A 390 -9.61 -1.33 17.77
N VAL A 391 -8.70 -1.03 16.83
CA VAL A 391 -7.42 -1.72 16.70
C VAL A 391 -6.46 -1.15 17.74
N TYR A 392 -5.87 -1.98 18.59
CA TYR A 392 -5.11 -1.51 19.74
C TYR A 392 -3.80 -2.28 19.97
N ALA A 393 -2.95 -1.73 20.85
CA ALA A 393 -1.62 -2.28 21.13
C ALA A 393 -1.62 -3.51 22.05
N GLY A 394 -2.77 -3.89 22.60
CA GLY A 394 -2.90 -5.06 23.48
C GLY A 394 -2.86 -6.40 22.77
N SER A 395 -3.27 -7.45 23.46
CA SER A 395 -3.02 -8.82 23.05
C SER A 395 -4.26 -9.70 22.90
N GLU A 396 -5.45 -9.20 23.23
CA GLU A 396 -6.67 -10.01 23.25
C GLU A 396 -7.80 -9.38 22.45
N THR A 397 -8.58 -10.21 21.75
CA THR A 397 -9.82 -9.75 21.11
C THR A 397 -10.97 -9.89 22.12
N TYR A 398 -11.67 -8.78 22.37
CA TYR A 398 -12.85 -8.79 23.24
C TYR A 398 -13.91 -7.79 22.79
N ARG A 399 -15.15 -7.98 23.26
CA ARG A 399 -16.27 -7.08 22.92
C ARG A 399 -16.25 -5.86 23.82
N LEU A 400 -16.35 -4.69 23.21
CA LEU A 400 -16.55 -3.40 23.88
C LEU A 400 -18.05 -3.08 24.01
N ASP A 401 -18.82 -3.45 22.98
CA ASP A 401 -20.29 -3.43 22.97
C ASP A 401 -20.81 -4.49 21.96
N ARG A 402 -22.12 -4.50 21.69
CA ARG A 402 -22.72 -5.49 20.77
C ARG A 402 -22.13 -5.47 19.37
N ARG A 403 -21.66 -4.32 18.89
CA ARG A 403 -21.24 -4.05 17.52
C ARG A 403 -19.79 -3.57 17.42
N THR A 404 -19.04 -3.54 18.54
CA THR A 404 -17.65 -3.06 18.57
C THR A 404 -16.73 -4.08 19.22
N LEU A 405 -15.67 -4.43 18.55
CA LEU A 405 -14.56 -5.23 19.09
C LEU A 405 -13.34 -4.36 19.41
N ALA A 406 -12.61 -4.73 20.46
CA ALA A 406 -11.20 -4.42 20.57
C ALA A 406 -10.42 -5.53 19.86
N ILE A 407 -9.59 -5.18 18.87
CA ILE A 407 -8.81 -6.11 18.06
C ILE A 407 -7.32 -5.79 18.25
N PRO A 408 -6.50 -6.76 18.67
CA PRO A 408 -5.05 -6.58 18.73
C PRO A 408 -4.48 -6.25 17.33
N TRP A 409 -3.46 -5.41 17.31
CA TRP A 409 -2.76 -5.01 16.08
C TRP A 409 -2.30 -6.18 15.20
N ASN A 410 -2.01 -7.32 15.84
CA ASN A 410 -1.53 -8.54 15.18
C ASN A 410 -2.64 -9.53 14.81
N ALA A 411 -3.89 -9.13 14.99
CA ALA A 411 -5.07 -9.85 14.58
C ALA A 411 -5.88 -9.12 13.50
N LEU A 412 -5.35 -7.96 13.06
CA LEU A 412 -5.90 -7.19 11.97
C LEU A 412 -5.61 -7.86 10.62
#